data_be537b097b37a47c3514b3153a867358
#
_entry.id   be537b097b37a47c3514b3153a867358
#
_cell.length_a   1.000
_cell.length_b   1.000
_cell.length_c   1.000
_cell.angle_alpha   90.00
_cell.angle_beta   90.00
_cell.angle_gamma   90.00
#
_symmetry.space_group_name_H-M   'P 1'
#
loop_
_entity.id
_entity.type
_entity.pdbx_description
1 polymer ?
#
loop_
_entity_poly.entity_id
_entity_poly.type
_entity_poly.pdbx_seq_one_letter_code
_entity_poly.pdbx_strand_id
1 'polypeptide(L)'
;MKKKILVILILFIFVIIVIERNLINKTSDVIFYLDDKYYKSNVSIEINNDELNTMINEKESFALFIHQPGCSKSYEFSRIQSLYQISNNVSFQKILFEDLQKTKLSKDIKYFPSFAIFNNGKLVDYLDAESNDDILKYKDYDEFSKWFNSYVRSSNEEEKK
;
A
#
# COMPACT_ATOMS: atom_id res chain seq x y z
N MET A 1 -18.73 2.34 -49.27
CA MET A 1 -17.39 1.91 -48.83
C MET A 1 -16.80 2.77 -47.69
N LYS A 2 -16.70 4.10 -47.81
CA LYS A 2 -16.07 4.99 -46.81
C LYS A 2 -16.63 4.87 -45.37
N LYS A 3 -17.98 4.75 -45.22
CA LYS A 3 -18.64 4.62 -43.90
C LYS A 3 -18.24 3.29 -43.17
N LYS A 4 -18.09 2.18 -43.88
CA LYS A 4 -17.68 0.89 -43.30
C LYS A 4 -16.23 0.92 -42.83
N ILE A 5 -15.34 1.57 -43.59
CA ILE A 5 -13.94 1.76 -43.22
C ILE A 5 -13.82 2.62 -41.96
N LEU A 6 -14.60 3.70 -41.83
CA LEU A 6 -14.61 4.56 -40.66
C LEU A 6 -15.03 3.80 -39.39
N VAL A 7 -16.06 2.96 -39.48
CA VAL A 7 -16.54 2.16 -38.33
C VAL A 7 -15.49 1.14 -37.89
N ILE A 8 -14.78 0.50 -38.83
CA ILE A 8 -13.69 -0.45 -38.52
C ILE A 8 -12.54 0.28 -37.82
N LEU A 9 -12.20 1.48 -38.26
CA LEU A 9 -11.14 2.30 -37.65
C LEU A 9 -11.47 2.69 -36.21
N ILE A 10 -12.71 3.09 -35.93
CA ILE A 10 -13.18 3.45 -34.59
C ILE A 10 -13.14 2.22 -33.66
N LEU A 11 -13.59 1.06 -34.12
CA LEU A 11 -13.50 -0.19 -33.36
C LEU A 11 -12.06 -0.57 -33.04
N PHE A 12 -11.14 -0.38 -33.99
CA PHE A 12 -9.72 -0.69 -33.80
C PHE A 12 -9.09 0.24 -32.75
N ILE A 13 -9.38 1.54 -32.76
CA ILE A 13 -8.94 2.51 -31.77
C ILE A 13 -9.52 2.15 -30.39
N PHE A 14 -10.80 1.76 -30.31
CA PHE A 14 -11.41 1.34 -29.06
C PHE A 14 -10.76 0.10 -28.46
N VAL A 15 -10.42 -0.88 -29.28
CA VAL A 15 -9.69 -2.11 -28.86
C VAL A 15 -8.30 -1.75 -28.34
N ILE A 16 -7.58 -0.84 -29.00
CA ILE A 16 -6.26 -0.38 -28.53
C ILE A 16 -6.38 0.30 -27.16
N ILE A 17 -7.35 1.19 -26.99
CA ILE A 17 -7.58 1.89 -25.70
C ILE A 17 -7.93 0.90 -24.59
N VAL A 18 -8.72 -0.14 -24.86
CA VAL A 18 -9.05 -1.19 -23.89
C VAL A 18 -7.82 -2.03 -23.54
N ILE A 19 -6.99 -2.36 -24.54
CA ILE A 19 -5.74 -3.11 -24.32
C ILE A 19 -4.76 -2.28 -23.51
N GLU A 20 -4.58 -0.99 -23.83
CA GLU A 20 -3.72 -0.08 -23.07
C GLU A 20 -4.22 0.08 -21.63
N ARG A 21 -5.53 0.24 -21.40
CA ARG A 21 -6.09 0.28 -20.04
C ARG A 21 -5.87 -1.02 -19.27
N ASN A 22 -6.01 -2.19 -19.91
CA ASN A 22 -5.74 -3.46 -19.27
C ASN A 22 -4.23 -3.71 -19.02
N LEU A 23 -3.35 -3.16 -19.88
CA LEU A 23 -1.89 -3.20 -19.67
C LEU A 23 -1.44 -2.23 -18.59
N ILE A 24 -2.07 -1.06 -18.47
CA ILE A 24 -1.79 -0.07 -17.43
C ILE A 24 -2.35 -0.55 -16.07
N ASN A 25 -3.48 -1.25 -16.03
CA ASN A 25 -4.03 -1.89 -14.82
C ASN A 25 -3.31 -3.19 -14.44
N LYS A 26 -2.52 -3.77 -15.32
CA LYS A 26 -1.48 -4.74 -15.00
C LYS A 26 -0.20 -3.96 -14.68
N THR A 27 -0.28 -3.04 -13.71
CA THR A 27 0.92 -2.53 -13.05
C THR A 27 1.67 -3.76 -12.58
N SER A 28 2.76 -4.01 -13.30
CA SER A 28 3.71 -5.07 -13.00
C SER A 28 3.86 -5.24 -11.50
N ASP A 29 3.87 -6.49 -11.05
CA ASP A 29 4.36 -6.97 -9.76
C ASP A 29 5.85 -6.59 -9.58
N VAL A 30 6.15 -5.30 -9.58
CA VAL A 30 7.49 -4.79 -9.28
C VAL A 30 7.56 -4.77 -7.77
N ILE A 31 8.04 -5.88 -7.22
CA ILE A 31 8.43 -5.93 -5.82
C ILE A 31 9.56 -4.91 -5.63
N PHE A 32 9.40 -4.00 -4.69
CA PHE A 32 10.34 -2.92 -4.43
C PHE A 32 10.86 -2.96 -2.98
N TYR A 33 11.87 -2.16 -2.68
CA TYR A 33 12.32 -1.94 -1.30
C TYR A 33 11.68 -0.67 -0.74
N LEU A 34 11.37 -0.68 0.56
CA LEU A 34 11.17 0.57 1.28
C LEU A 34 12.50 1.35 1.31
N ASP A 35 12.47 2.63 1.66
CA ASP A 35 13.70 3.38 1.83
C ASP A 35 14.56 2.76 2.94
N ASP A 36 15.88 2.77 2.78
CA ASP A 36 16.85 2.10 3.66
C ASP A 36 16.70 2.44 5.15
N LYS A 37 16.22 3.65 5.44
CA LYS A 37 15.98 4.08 6.82
C LYS A 37 14.95 3.23 7.56
N TYR A 38 14.03 2.57 6.83
CA TYR A 38 12.99 1.72 7.40
C TYR A 38 13.45 0.31 7.73
N TYR A 39 14.64 -0.08 7.33
CA TYR A 39 15.26 -1.37 7.68
C TYR A 39 16.28 -1.29 8.82
N LYS A 40 16.37 -0.15 9.50
CA LYS A 40 17.35 0.07 10.60
C LYS A 40 16.76 -0.19 11.98
N SER A 41 15.48 -0.41 12.09
CA SER A 41 14.79 -0.69 13.34
C SER A 41 13.50 -1.47 13.08
N ASN A 42 12.86 -1.95 14.15
CA ASN A 42 11.65 -2.74 14.09
C ASN A 42 10.49 -2.09 14.87
N VAL A 43 10.42 -0.77 14.86
CA VAL A 43 9.44 0.01 15.62
C VAL A 43 8.45 0.73 14.72
N SER A 44 7.27 0.98 15.24
CA SER A 44 6.31 1.89 14.61
C SER A 44 6.54 3.32 15.08
N ILE A 45 6.59 4.26 14.14
CA ILE A 45 6.82 5.69 14.40
C ILE A 45 5.52 6.44 14.13
N GLU A 46 5.00 7.14 15.14
CA GLU A 46 3.83 8.01 14.96
C GLU A 46 4.21 9.25 14.17
N ILE A 47 3.43 9.56 13.14
CA ILE A 47 3.57 10.76 12.31
C ILE A 47 2.25 11.52 12.23
N ASN A 48 2.32 12.81 11.91
CA ASN A 48 1.16 13.65 11.65
C ASN A 48 0.91 13.84 10.14
N ASN A 49 -0.13 14.61 9.79
CA ASN A 49 -0.50 14.90 8.40
C ASN A 49 0.57 15.68 7.63
N ASP A 50 1.33 16.56 8.27
CA ASP A 50 2.38 17.36 7.60
C ASP A 50 3.60 16.51 7.29
N GLU A 51 3.99 15.63 8.22
CA GLU A 51 5.07 14.65 8.02
C GLU A 51 4.69 13.67 6.89
N LEU A 52 3.45 13.16 6.87
CA LEU A 52 2.99 12.30 5.79
C LEU A 52 3.04 13.00 4.43
N ASN A 53 2.58 14.25 4.35
CA ASN A 53 2.65 15.03 3.12
C ASN A 53 4.10 15.26 2.67
N THR A 54 5.02 15.49 3.61
CA THR A 54 6.45 15.63 3.33
C THR A 54 7.02 14.35 2.72
N MET A 55 6.78 13.19 3.34
CA MET A 55 7.23 11.88 2.84
C MET A 55 6.72 11.60 1.42
N ILE A 56 5.45 11.91 1.15
CA ILE A 56 4.85 11.76 -0.18
C ILE A 56 5.53 12.69 -1.21
N ASN A 57 5.77 13.96 -0.85
CA ASN A 57 6.39 14.94 -1.73
C ASN A 57 7.88 14.62 -1.99
N GLU A 58 8.59 14.09 -1.01
CA GLU A 58 9.97 13.62 -1.12
C GLU A 58 10.08 12.27 -1.84
N LYS A 59 8.95 11.69 -2.24
CA LYS A 59 8.85 10.43 -2.98
C LYS A 59 9.43 9.24 -2.21
N GLU A 60 9.21 9.19 -0.91
CA GLU A 60 9.62 8.06 -0.09
C GLU A 60 8.84 6.80 -0.42
N SER A 61 9.49 5.64 -0.22
CA SER A 61 8.87 4.32 -0.25
C SER A 61 8.75 3.81 1.19
N PHE A 62 7.53 3.68 1.69
CA PHE A 62 7.24 3.38 3.10
C PHE A 62 5.92 2.62 3.27
N ALA A 63 5.73 2.06 4.46
CA ALA A 63 4.47 1.44 4.88
C ALA A 63 3.82 2.26 6.00
N LEU A 64 2.50 2.44 5.93
CA LEU A 64 1.72 3.30 6.82
C LEU A 64 0.55 2.55 7.45
N PHE A 65 0.52 2.51 8.77
CA PHE A 65 -0.59 2.02 9.55
C PHE A 65 -1.53 3.18 9.95
N ILE A 66 -2.76 3.12 9.53
CA ILE A 66 -3.81 4.06 9.89
C ILE A 66 -4.61 3.46 11.04
N HIS A 67 -4.62 4.13 12.19
CA HIS A 67 -5.22 3.59 13.39
C HIS A 67 -6.08 4.59 14.14
N GLN A 68 -6.86 4.07 15.11
CA GLN A 68 -7.65 4.87 16.03
C GLN A 68 -7.43 4.35 17.46
N PRO A 69 -7.03 5.21 18.41
CA PRO A 69 -6.94 4.85 19.81
C PRO A 69 -8.27 4.33 20.37
N GLY A 70 -8.21 3.30 21.20
CA GLY A 70 -9.41 2.67 21.78
C GLY A 70 -10.17 1.73 20.85
N CYS A 71 -9.74 1.56 19.62
CA CYS A 71 -10.31 0.59 18.69
C CYS A 71 -9.66 -0.81 18.88
N SER A 72 -10.46 -1.81 19.25
CA SER A 72 -9.96 -3.19 19.44
C SER A 72 -9.36 -3.78 18.16
N LYS A 73 -9.98 -3.55 16.98
CA LYS A 73 -9.45 -4.00 15.70
C LYS A 73 -8.06 -3.38 15.41
N SER A 74 -7.86 -2.09 15.71
CA SER A 74 -6.54 -1.44 15.57
C SER A 74 -5.51 -2.07 16.49
N TYR A 75 -5.88 -2.39 17.73
CA TYR A 75 -4.98 -3.05 18.69
C TYR A 75 -4.62 -4.47 18.26
N GLU A 76 -5.60 -5.28 17.85
CA GLU A 76 -5.38 -6.65 17.39
C GLU A 76 -4.44 -6.68 16.17
N PHE A 77 -4.68 -5.83 15.20
CA PHE A 77 -3.84 -5.76 14.00
C PHE A 77 -2.44 -5.23 14.28
N SER A 78 -2.27 -4.32 15.23
CA SER A 78 -0.95 -3.82 15.62
C SER A 78 -0.02 -4.94 16.13
N ARG A 79 -0.58 -6.01 16.72
CA ARG A 79 0.20 -7.18 17.16
C ARG A 79 0.77 -7.95 15.99
N ILE A 80 0.00 -8.15 14.91
CA ILE A 80 0.45 -8.81 13.68
C ILE A 80 1.57 -8.00 13.04
N GLN A 81 1.39 -6.68 12.95
CA GLN A 81 2.41 -5.78 12.42
C GLN A 81 3.70 -5.83 13.24
N SER A 82 3.59 -5.80 14.59
CA SER A 82 4.75 -5.88 15.47
C SER A 82 5.54 -7.19 15.28
N LEU A 83 4.84 -8.31 15.13
CA LEU A 83 5.49 -9.59 14.82
C LEU A 83 6.23 -9.52 13.49
N TYR A 84 5.62 -8.96 12.47
CA TYR A 84 6.25 -8.79 11.16
C TYR A 84 7.49 -7.89 11.23
N GLN A 85 7.37 -6.74 11.91
CA GLN A 85 8.48 -5.79 12.10
C GLN A 85 9.69 -6.44 12.77
N ILE A 86 9.46 -7.19 13.86
CA ILE A 86 10.51 -7.89 14.60
C ILE A 86 11.17 -8.96 13.72
N SER A 87 10.36 -9.76 13.00
CA SER A 87 10.85 -10.88 12.19
C SER A 87 11.65 -10.41 10.96
N ASN A 88 11.36 -9.22 10.43
CA ASN A 88 11.97 -8.71 9.20
C ASN A 88 12.85 -7.47 9.41
N ASN A 89 13.04 -7.03 10.66
CA ASN A 89 13.80 -5.81 11.01
C ASN A 89 13.36 -4.60 10.20
N VAL A 90 12.06 -4.33 10.17
CA VAL A 90 11.45 -3.24 9.38
C VAL A 90 10.61 -2.33 10.26
N SER A 91 10.67 -1.02 10.00
CA SER A 91 9.86 0.01 10.67
C SER A 91 8.67 0.38 9.81
N PHE A 92 7.53 0.61 10.47
CA PHE A 92 6.35 1.18 9.83
C PHE A 92 6.05 2.57 10.39
N GLN A 93 5.50 3.42 9.56
CA GLN A 93 4.90 4.66 10.01
C GLN A 93 3.48 4.36 10.50
N LYS A 94 2.98 5.12 11.44
CA LYS A 94 1.58 5.06 11.85
C LYS A 94 1.01 6.46 12.02
N ILE A 95 -0.28 6.62 11.69
CA ILE A 95 -0.96 7.90 11.73
C ILE A 95 -2.35 7.72 12.33
N LEU A 96 -2.79 8.70 13.10
CA LEU A 96 -4.18 8.77 13.55
C LEU A 96 -5.12 8.92 12.35
N PHE A 97 -6.24 8.23 12.37
CA PHE A 97 -7.24 8.35 11.32
C PHE A 97 -7.72 9.79 11.12
N GLU A 98 -7.88 10.56 12.20
CA GLU A 98 -8.27 11.97 12.12
C GLU A 98 -7.23 12.85 11.41
N ASP A 99 -5.93 12.52 11.51
CA ASP A 99 -4.87 13.22 10.79
C ASP A 99 -4.83 12.83 9.32
N LEU A 100 -5.06 11.55 9.01
CA LEU A 100 -5.21 11.09 7.63
C LEU A 100 -6.36 11.84 6.93
N GLN A 101 -7.48 12.08 7.62
CA GLN A 101 -8.63 12.78 7.06
C GLN A 101 -8.33 14.22 6.62
N LYS A 102 -7.25 14.84 7.10
CA LYS A 102 -6.76 16.15 6.69
C LYS A 102 -5.93 16.11 5.40
N THR A 103 -5.64 14.93 4.89
CA THR A 103 -4.83 14.69 3.68
C THR A 103 -5.70 14.34 2.46
N LYS A 104 -5.06 14.31 1.28
CA LYS A 104 -5.74 13.88 0.04
C LYS A 104 -6.08 12.39 0.06
N LEU A 105 -5.40 11.58 0.86
CA LEU A 105 -5.60 10.14 0.96
C LEU A 105 -6.96 9.76 1.57
N SER A 106 -7.63 10.69 2.25
CA SER A 106 -9.01 10.49 2.76
C SER A 106 -10.04 10.18 1.67
N LYS A 107 -9.71 10.44 0.40
CA LYS A 107 -10.56 10.06 -0.74
C LYS A 107 -10.48 8.57 -1.05
N ASP A 108 -9.34 7.97 -0.79
CA ASP A 108 -9.05 6.57 -1.09
C ASP A 108 -9.24 5.69 0.16
N ILE A 109 -8.68 6.11 1.31
CA ILE A 109 -8.72 5.36 2.58
C ILE A 109 -9.78 5.97 3.49
N LYS A 110 -10.90 5.27 3.64
CA LYS A 110 -12.12 5.77 4.32
C LYS A 110 -12.37 5.17 5.70
N TYR A 111 -11.67 4.09 6.03
CA TYR A 111 -11.91 3.31 7.24
C TYR A 111 -10.61 3.04 8.01
N PHE A 112 -10.75 2.63 9.27
CA PHE A 112 -9.66 2.18 10.13
C PHE A 112 -10.06 0.86 10.84
N PRO A 113 -9.07 -0.01 11.18
CA PRO A 113 -7.67 0.10 10.80
C PRO A 113 -7.47 -0.08 9.31
N SER A 114 -6.52 0.63 8.71
CA SER A 114 -6.06 0.40 7.35
C SER A 114 -4.53 0.33 7.32
N PHE A 115 -3.98 -0.37 6.35
CA PHE A 115 -2.53 -0.45 6.19
C PHE A 115 -2.17 -0.22 4.72
N ALA A 116 -1.38 0.79 4.46
CA ALA A 116 -1.08 1.26 3.12
C ALA A 116 0.40 1.12 2.78
N ILE A 117 0.70 0.83 1.53
CA ILE A 117 2.05 0.69 0.98
C ILE A 117 2.27 1.81 -0.04
N PHE A 118 3.38 2.52 0.12
CA PHE A 118 3.79 3.60 -0.78
C PHE A 118 5.11 3.27 -1.46
N ASN A 119 5.18 3.52 -2.76
CA ASN A 119 6.40 3.45 -3.55
C ASN A 119 6.64 4.78 -4.28
N ASN A 120 7.79 5.40 -4.05
CA ASN A 120 8.12 6.72 -4.60
C ASN A 120 7.01 7.77 -4.34
N GLY A 121 6.48 7.81 -3.12
CA GLY A 121 5.42 8.73 -2.69
C GLY A 121 4.03 8.43 -3.27
N LYS A 122 3.84 7.32 -3.96
CA LYS A 122 2.55 6.92 -4.54
C LYS A 122 1.95 5.76 -3.77
N LEU A 123 0.67 5.84 -3.45
CA LEU A 123 -0.09 4.72 -2.90
C LEU A 123 -0.11 3.58 -3.94
N VAL A 124 0.41 2.42 -3.55
CA VAL A 124 0.48 1.21 -4.38
C VAL A 124 -0.73 0.32 -4.12
N ASP A 125 -0.95 0.02 -2.83
CA ASP A 125 -2.07 -0.80 -2.37
C ASP A 125 -2.35 -0.50 -0.90
N TYR A 126 -3.52 -0.89 -0.41
CA TYR A 126 -3.85 -0.81 1.01
C TYR A 126 -4.86 -1.87 1.41
N LEU A 127 -4.82 -2.29 2.67
CA LEU A 127 -5.83 -3.13 3.29
C LEU A 127 -6.98 -2.27 3.80
N ASP A 128 -8.21 -2.65 3.45
CA ASP A 128 -9.45 -2.02 3.89
C ASP A 128 -10.14 -2.87 4.97
N ALA A 129 -10.37 -2.30 6.14
CA ALA A 129 -11.02 -2.99 7.26
C ALA A 129 -12.47 -3.45 6.97
N GLU A 130 -13.12 -2.87 5.99
CA GLU A 130 -14.49 -3.23 5.58
C GLU A 130 -14.53 -4.18 4.37
N SER A 131 -13.37 -4.48 3.77
CA SER A 131 -13.25 -5.45 2.66
C SER A 131 -13.26 -6.89 3.19
N ASN A 132 -14.17 -7.72 2.68
CA ASN A 132 -14.18 -9.14 2.99
C ASN A 132 -12.90 -9.86 2.52
N ASP A 133 -12.27 -9.38 1.45
CA ASP A 133 -11.05 -9.97 0.88
C ASP A 133 -9.81 -9.70 1.76
N ASP A 134 -9.89 -8.70 2.66
CA ASP A 134 -8.79 -8.30 3.52
C ASP A 134 -8.91 -8.81 4.96
N ILE A 135 -10.06 -9.35 5.37
CA ILE A 135 -10.32 -9.77 6.76
C ILE A 135 -9.24 -10.71 7.31
N LEU A 136 -8.77 -11.67 6.52
CA LEU A 136 -7.76 -12.63 6.97
C LEU A 136 -6.40 -11.96 7.19
N LYS A 137 -6.03 -10.98 6.38
CA LYS A 137 -4.78 -10.22 6.50
C LYS A 137 -4.71 -9.38 7.78
N TYR A 138 -5.87 -9.04 8.36
CA TYR A 138 -5.96 -8.35 9.65
C TYR A 138 -5.83 -9.28 10.87
N LYS A 139 -6.00 -10.60 10.68
CA LYS A 139 -6.11 -11.58 11.77
C LYS A 139 -5.02 -12.63 11.77
N ASP A 140 -4.36 -12.82 10.65
CA ASP A 140 -3.38 -13.87 10.42
C ASP A 140 -2.05 -13.28 9.94
N TYR A 141 -0.96 -13.68 10.62
CA TYR A 141 0.39 -13.22 10.31
C TYR A 141 0.87 -13.64 8.93
N ASP A 142 0.58 -14.89 8.54
CA ASP A 142 1.07 -15.45 7.27
C ASP A 142 0.34 -14.78 6.08
N GLU A 143 -0.97 -14.52 6.21
CA GLU A 143 -1.76 -13.82 5.19
C GLU A 143 -1.34 -12.35 5.06
N PHE A 144 -1.07 -11.66 6.18
CA PHE A 144 -0.50 -10.31 6.13
C PHE A 144 0.88 -10.32 5.49
N SER A 145 1.77 -11.23 5.91
CA SER A 145 3.14 -11.34 5.39
C SER A 145 3.15 -11.64 3.89
N LYS A 146 2.31 -12.57 3.44
CA LYS A 146 2.17 -12.93 2.03
C LYS A 146 1.72 -11.74 1.18
N TRP A 147 0.71 -11.00 1.64
CA TRP A 147 0.25 -9.79 0.95
C TRP A 147 1.35 -8.72 0.92
N PHE A 148 1.97 -8.40 2.06
CA PHE A 148 3.00 -7.38 2.13
C PHE A 148 4.22 -7.72 1.27
N ASN A 149 4.70 -8.97 1.33
CA ASN A 149 5.85 -9.45 0.54
C ASN A 149 5.55 -9.56 -0.97
N SER A 150 4.28 -9.49 -1.38
CA SER A 150 3.96 -9.40 -2.80
C SER A 150 4.29 -8.02 -3.40
N TYR A 151 4.50 -7.01 -2.55
CA TYR A 151 4.88 -5.64 -2.94
C TYR A 151 6.27 -5.25 -2.47
N VAL A 152 6.66 -5.66 -1.26
CA VAL A 152 7.86 -5.17 -0.57
C VAL A 152 8.84 -6.31 -0.31
N ARG A 153 10.10 -6.11 -0.68
CA ARG A 153 11.20 -7.03 -0.33
C ARG A 153 11.63 -6.87 1.11
N SER A 154 11.91 -8.00 1.76
CA SER A 154 12.58 -8.04 3.06
C SER A 154 14.08 -7.76 2.89
N SER A 155 14.68 -7.04 3.85
CA SER A 155 16.13 -6.80 3.90
C SER A 155 16.98 -8.08 3.97
N ASN A 156 16.41 -9.17 4.48
CA ASN A 156 17.10 -10.45 4.63
C ASN A 156 17.35 -11.18 3.30
N GLU A 157 16.85 -10.69 2.17
CA GLU A 157 17.09 -11.31 0.85
C GLU A 157 18.39 -10.84 0.19
N GLU A 158 18.99 -9.72 0.63
CA GLU A 158 20.27 -9.24 0.09
C GLU A 158 21.48 -10.05 0.60
N GLU A 159 21.42 -10.61 1.81
CA GLU A 159 22.54 -11.38 2.39
C GLU A 159 22.72 -12.79 1.78
N LYS A 160 21.84 -13.22 0.89
CA LYS A 160 21.90 -14.56 0.28
C LYS A 160 22.46 -14.59 -1.14
N LYS A 161 23.00 -13.49 -1.63
CA LYS A 161 23.72 -13.43 -2.92
C LYS A 161 25.20 -13.20 -2.71
#